data_537445f723afcf1c9982e3aab2a312b3
#
_entry.id   537445f723afcf1c9982e3aab2a312b3
#
_cell.length_a   1.000
_cell.length_b   1.000
_cell.length_c   1.000
_cell.angle_alpha   90.00
_cell.angle_beta   90.00
_cell.angle_gamma   90.00
#
_symmetry.space_group_name_H-M   'P 1'
#
loop_
_entity.id
_entity.type
_entity.pdbx_description
1 polymer ?
#
loop_
_entity_poly.entity_id
_entity_poly.type
_entity_poly.pdbx_seq_one_letter_code
_entity_poly.pdbx_strand_id
1 'polypeptide(L)'
;MSKQNKQQTNTTSMETLWKVLRFIGKYRFLLVLSIILAAVSVILQLYVPVLFGNAIDQVVAKREVNFRMMWYYLSRILVMIIVSSVATWIMNIINNRMTFRTVQDIRAKAIRHIQVLPLSYLDSHSTGDIISRIIADTDILSDGLLLGFTQLFSGIVTIIGTLLFMFSKNIWITLMVIVLTPLSFFVAKFISSRSFHMFRKQSDARGRQTALIEEMIGNQKIVQAFGYEDKSSGRFALINEELKECSQKAVFYSSLTNPSTRFVNNVIYAGVALAGAFMIPSGSLTVGGLSVLLAYANQYMKPFNDISSVITELQNALACAARIFALLEEEPESVDSKDTITDVRGEVNIDNVCFRYVPDKKLIENFNLHAEPGKRIAIVGPTGCGKTTFINLLMRFYDVTSGTISIDGHPINEISRHSLRSSFGMVLQDTWIKNGTVRENLNIGKPDATDEEIIEAARRSHSWEFIRRLPNGLDTRLKEDSLSQGEKQLLCITRVMLCLPPMLILDEATSSIDTRTELMVQEAFDRLMEGRTSFIVAHRLSTIRNADEILVMKDGSIVEQGSHDELMAKGGFYQNLYNSQFVKVAE
;
A
#
# COMPACT_ATOMS: atom_id res chain seq x y z
N MET A 1 9.02 -18.67 -19.78
CA MET A 1 9.28 -18.77 -18.32
C MET A 1 9.90 -20.12 -18.04
N SER A 2 11.15 -20.16 -17.59
CA SER A 2 11.89 -21.41 -17.33
C SER A 2 11.31 -22.15 -16.10
N LYS A 3 11.56 -23.48 -16.01
CA LYS A 3 11.14 -24.31 -14.88
C LYS A 3 11.64 -23.77 -13.52
N GLN A 4 12.76 -23.06 -13.50
CA GLN A 4 13.32 -22.42 -12.29
C GLN A 4 12.46 -21.26 -11.78
N ASN A 5 11.92 -20.41 -12.66
CA ASN A 5 11.00 -19.31 -12.23
C ASN A 5 9.65 -19.83 -11.68
N LYS A 6 9.20 -21.01 -12.17
CA LYS A 6 7.98 -21.65 -11.62
C LYS A 6 8.21 -22.28 -10.24
N GLN A 7 9.40 -22.78 -9.95
CA GLN A 7 9.73 -23.33 -8.64
C GLN A 7 9.91 -22.22 -7.59
N GLN A 8 10.56 -21.11 -7.93
CA GLN A 8 10.69 -19.96 -7.03
C GLN A 8 9.35 -19.30 -6.72
N THR A 9 8.47 -19.12 -7.71
CA THR A 9 7.12 -18.56 -7.46
C THR A 9 6.24 -19.49 -6.63
N ASN A 10 6.36 -20.80 -6.76
CA ASN A 10 5.58 -21.74 -5.95
C ASN A 10 6.05 -21.84 -4.49
N THR A 11 7.35 -21.77 -4.23
CA THR A 11 7.89 -21.74 -2.85
C THR A 11 7.50 -20.44 -2.12
N THR A 12 7.59 -19.30 -2.77
CA THR A 12 7.16 -18.01 -2.21
C THR A 12 5.65 -17.98 -1.93
N SER A 13 4.83 -18.56 -2.81
CA SER A 13 3.38 -18.61 -2.63
C SER A 13 2.96 -19.52 -1.45
N MET A 14 3.63 -20.65 -1.24
CA MET A 14 3.35 -21.54 -0.13
C MET A 14 3.78 -20.93 1.22
N GLU A 15 4.92 -20.28 1.25
CA GLU A 15 5.39 -19.55 2.44
C GLU A 15 4.42 -18.42 2.82
N THR A 16 3.99 -17.63 1.83
CA THR A 16 3.00 -16.57 2.03
C THR A 16 1.68 -17.11 2.55
N LEU A 17 1.21 -18.25 2.03
CA LEU A 17 0.01 -18.91 2.52
C LEU A 17 0.14 -19.28 4.01
N TRP A 18 1.29 -19.82 4.43
CA TRP A 18 1.54 -20.13 5.83
C TRP A 18 1.57 -18.90 6.73
N LYS A 19 2.14 -17.77 6.25
CA LYS A 19 2.10 -16.49 6.96
C LYS A 19 0.66 -15.99 7.14
N VAL A 20 -0.16 -16.04 6.09
CA VAL A 20 -1.59 -15.70 6.15
C VAL A 20 -2.33 -16.62 7.14
N LEU A 21 -2.12 -17.94 7.05
CA LEU A 21 -2.75 -18.90 7.96
C LEU A 21 -2.34 -18.67 9.43
N ARG A 22 -1.13 -18.20 9.68
CA ARG A 22 -0.68 -17.83 11.04
C ARG A 22 -1.45 -16.64 11.60
N PHE A 23 -1.77 -15.63 10.78
CA PHE A 23 -2.65 -14.52 11.19
C PHE A 23 -4.07 -15.00 11.47
N ILE A 24 -4.59 -15.90 10.63
CA ILE A 24 -5.90 -16.52 10.81
C ILE A 24 -5.92 -17.44 12.05
N GLY A 25 -4.78 -17.97 12.45
CA GLY A 25 -4.64 -18.84 13.61
C GLY A 25 -5.18 -18.25 14.93
N LYS A 26 -5.24 -16.92 15.04
CA LYS A 26 -5.92 -16.20 16.12
C LYS A 26 -7.43 -16.51 16.15
N TYR A 27 -8.02 -16.83 15.00
CA TYR A 27 -9.45 -17.09 14.79
C TYR A 27 -9.75 -18.57 14.52
N ARG A 28 -8.83 -19.51 14.88
CA ARG A 28 -8.93 -20.96 14.61
C ARG A 28 -10.27 -21.58 14.99
N PHE A 29 -10.87 -21.14 16.10
CA PHE A 29 -12.18 -21.64 16.53
C PHE A 29 -13.28 -21.27 15.54
N LEU A 30 -13.28 -20.03 15.03
CA LEU A 30 -14.24 -19.57 14.03
C LEU A 30 -14.04 -20.30 12.70
N LEU A 31 -12.79 -20.59 12.32
CA LEU A 31 -12.46 -21.35 11.12
C LEU A 31 -13.03 -22.78 11.21
N VAL A 32 -12.79 -23.50 12.32
CA VAL A 32 -13.31 -24.86 12.53
C VAL A 32 -14.85 -24.85 12.52
N LEU A 33 -15.47 -23.87 13.20
CA LEU A 33 -16.92 -23.73 13.21
C LEU A 33 -17.48 -23.48 11.80
N SER A 34 -16.82 -22.65 11.00
CA SER A 34 -17.20 -22.39 9.60
C SER A 34 -17.15 -23.66 8.75
N ILE A 35 -16.07 -24.47 8.89
CA ILE A 35 -15.92 -25.74 8.17
C ILE A 35 -17.03 -26.74 8.57
N ILE A 36 -17.35 -26.83 9.86
CA ILE A 36 -18.43 -27.69 10.35
C ILE A 36 -19.79 -27.25 9.76
N LEU A 37 -20.06 -25.93 9.80
CA LEU A 37 -21.31 -25.40 9.23
C LEU A 37 -21.38 -25.60 7.71
N ALA A 38 -20.27 -25.48 7.00
CA ALA A 38 -20.19 -25.78 5.57
C ALA A 38 -20.54 -27.27 5.31
N ALA A 39 -19.93 -28.18 6.07
CA ALA A 39 -20.21 -29.62 5.92
C ALA A 39 -21.67 -29.95 6.23
N VAL A 40 -22.21 -29.42 7.33
CA VAL A 40 -23.64 -29.61 7.69
C VAL A 40 -24.56 -29.08 6.60
N SER A 41 -24.32 -27.85 6.13
CA SER A 41 -25.12 -27.21 5.09
C SER A 41 -25.10 -28.03 3.80
N VAL A 42 -23.92 -28.49 3.34
CA VAL A 42 -23.78 -29.30 2.13
C VAL A 42 -24.45 -30.67 2.28
N ILE A 43 -24.27 -31.38 3.41
CA ILE A 43 -24.91 -32.65 3.66
C ILE A 43 -26.43 -32.51 3.60
N LEU A 44 -27.00 -31.50 4.24
CA LEU A 44 -28.44 -31.22 4.20
C LEU A 44 -28.91 -30.95 2.77
N GLN A 45 -28.18 -30.14 2.01
CA GLN A 45 -28.48 -29.83 0.60
C GLN A 45 -28.42 -31.07 -0.28
N LEU A 46 -27.44 -31.97 -0.04
CA LEU A 46 -27.30 -33.22 -0.80
C LEU A 46 -28.39 -34.24 -0.43
N TYR A 47 -28.99 -34.16 0.75
CA TYR A 47 -30.07 -35.05 1.13
C TYR A 47 -31.42 -34.65 0.53
N VAL A 48 -31.61 -33.36 0.17
CA VAL A 48 -32.84 -32.86 -0.47
C VAL A 48 -33.24 -33.65 -1.74
N PRO A 49 -32.33 -33.86 -2.72
CA PRO A 49 -32.62 -34.69 -3.91
C PRO A 49 -33.10 -36.09 -3.57
N VAL A 50 -32.57 -36.74 -2.51
CA VAL A 50 -33.00 -38.07 -2.08
C VAL A 50 -34.46 -38.06 -1.64
N LEU A 51 -34.84 -37.09 -0.81
CA LEU A 51 -36.23 -36.93 -0.36
C LEU A 51 -37.15 -36.63 -1.54
N PHE A 52 -36.67 -35.79 -2.48
CA PHE A 52 -37.42 -35.48 -3.70
C PHE A 52 -37.63 -36.71 -4.58
N GLY A 53 -36.60 -37.52 -4.78
CA GLY A 53 -36.72 -38.82 -5.50
C GLY A 53 -37.70 -39.78 -4.81
N ASN A 54 -37.60 -39.88 -3.48
CA ASN A 54 -38.55 -40.70 -2.71
C ASN A 54 -40.01 -40.19 -2.83
N ALA A 55 -40.20 -38.88 -2.94
CA ALA A 55 -41.52 -38.30 -3.18
C ALA A 55 -42.04 -38.61 -4.57
N ILE A 56 -41.18 -38.61 -5.60
CA ILE A 56 -41.53 -39.03 -6.98
C ILE A 56 -41.95 -40.48 -7.00
N ASP A 57 -41.23 -41.36 -6.30
CA ASP A 57 -41.54 -42.80 -6.25
C ASP A 57 -42.89 -43.13 -5.55
N GLN A 58 -43.55 -42.13 -4.89
CA GLN A 58 -44.92 -42.27 -4.39
C GLN A 58 -45.99 -42.07 -5.48
N VAL A 59 -45.57 -41.70 -6.69
CA VAL A 59 -46.46 -41.58 -7.87
C VAL A 59 -46.30 -42.84 -8.70
N VAL A 60 -46.98 -43.90 -8.31
CA VAL A 60 -46.74 -45.26 -8.87
C VAL A 60 -47.46 -45.48 -10.20
N ALA A 61 -48.72 -45.03 -10.34
CA ALA A 61 -49.51 -45.18 -11.55
C ALA A 61 -50.56 -44.07 -11.72
N LYS A 62 -51.22 -44.09 -12.90
CA LYS A 62 -52.28 -43.12 -13.21
C LYS A 62 -53.43 -43.28 -12.19
N ARG A 63 -53.65 -42.29 -11.33
CA ARG A 63 -54.59 -42.22 -10.21
C ARG A 63 -54.17 -42.89 -8.89
N GLU A 64 -52.96 -43.48 -8.81
CA GLU A 64 -52.42 -44.05 -7.56
C GLU A 64 -51.31 -43.20 -7.02
N VAL A 65 -51.68 -42.07 -6.33
CA VAL A 65 -50.74 -41.15 -5.70
C VAL A 65 -50.93 -41.19 -4.20
N ASN A 66 -49.86 -41.48 -3.45
CA ASN A 66 -49.88 -41.43 -1.99
C ASN A 66 -49.60 -40.02 -1.49
N PHE A 67 -50.65 -39.17 -1.49
CA PHE A 67 -50.53 -37.77 -1.07
C PHE A 67 -50.02 -37.61 0.37
N ARG A 68 -50.32 -38.54 1.28
CA ARG A 68 -49.89 -38.48 2.69
C ARG A 68 -48.37 -38.60 2.80
N MET A 69 -47.77 -39.56 2.09
CA MET A 69 -46.32 -39.78 2.05
C MET A 69 -45.63 -38.67 1.27
N MET A 70 -46.22 -38.17 0.20
CA MET A 70 -45.69 -37.03 -0.56
C MET A 70 -45.60 -35.78 0.32
N TRP A 71 -46.67 -35.43 1.09
CA TRP A 71 -46.63 -34.32 2.04
C TRP A 71 -45.58 -34.52 3.14
N TYR A 72 -45.36 -35.74 3.60
CA TYR A 72 -44.33 -36.07 4.59
C TYR A 72 -42.92 -35.77 4.03
N TYR A 73 -42.62 -36.15 2.79
CA TYR A 73 -41.33 -35.83 2.18
C TYR A 73 -41.18 -34.35 1.89
N LEU A 74 -42.20 -33.69 1.35
CA LEU A 74 -42.15 -32.23 1.06
C LEU A 74 -41.96 -31.38 2.31
N SER A 75 -42.62 -31.70 3.42
CA SER A 75 -42.42 -30.98 4.68
C SER A 75 -40.99 -31.13 5.22
N ARG A 76 -40.39 -32.32 5.09
CA ARG A 76 -38.99 -32.55 5.47
C ARG A 76 -38.02 -31.80 4.56
N ILE A 77 -38.26 -31.75 3.26
CA ILE A 77 -37.48 -30.93 2.32
C ILE A 77 -37.52 -29.48 2.75
N LEU A 78 -38.69 -28.93 3.06
CA LEU A 78 -38.83 -27.55 3.51
C LEU A 78 -37.99 -27.25 4.79
N VAL A 79 -38.09 -28.15 5.79
CA VAL A 79 -37.31 -28.03 7.02
C VAL A 79 -35.80 -28.08 6.72
N MET A 80 -35.34 -29.00 5.89
CA MET A 80 -33.92 -29.11 5.53
C MET A 80 -33.39 -27.91 4.77
N ILE A 81 -34.19 -27.35 3.87
CA ILE A 81 -33.82 -26.10 3.15
C ILE A 81 -33.67 -24.94 4.14
N ILE A 82 -34.63 -24.79 5.08
CA ILE A 82 -34.57 -23.74 6.08
C ILE A 82 -33.32 -23.88 6.97
N VAL A 83 -33.08 -25.10 7.50
CA VAL A 83 -31.91 -25.35 8.37
C VAL A 83 -30.60 -25.15 7.61
N SER A 84 -30.51 -25.62 6.38
CA SER A 84 -29.32 -25.44 5.52
C SER A 84 -29.10 -23.94 5.20
N SER A 85 -30.16 -23.18 4.92
CA SER A 85 -30.07 -21.74 4.64
C SER A 85 -29.60 -20.97 5.88
N VAL A 86 -30.11 -21.30 7.06
CA VAL A 86 -29.66 -20.70 8.33
C VAL A 86 -28.21 -21.06 8.62
N ALA A 87 -27.80 -22.31 8.41
CA ALA A 87 -26.40 -22.73 8.60
C ALA A 87 -25.46 -21.97 7.65
N THR A 88 -25.84 -21.83 6.37
CA THR A 88 -25.07 -21.07 5.36
C THR A 88 -25.00 -19.58 5.74
N TRP A 89 -26.08 -19.01 6.21
CA TRP A 89 -26.13 -17.61 6.64
C TRP A 89 -25.18 -17.35 7.83
N ILE A 90 -25.22 -18.21 8.85
CA ILE A 90 -24.31 -18.13 10.01
C ILE A 90 -22.86 -18.30 9.57
N MET A 91 -22.58 -19.29 8.70
CA MET A 91 -21.25 -19.53 8.12
C MET A 91 -20.71 -18.26 7.43
N ASN A 92 -21.53 -17.60 6.61
CA ASN A 92 -21.13 -16.38 5.90
C ASN A 92 -20.85 -15.22 6.86
N ILE A 93 -21.63 -15.05 7.93
CA ILE A 93 -21.35 -14.06 8.99
C ILE A 93 -19.98 -14.33 9.63
N ILE A 94 -19.70 -15.60 9.96
CA ILE A 94 -18.42 -16.00 10.57
C ILE A 94 -17.26 -15.72 9.61
N ASN A 95 -17.38 -16.12 8.35
CA ASN A 95 -16.35 -15.91 7.33
C ASN A 95 -16.06 -14.42 7.11
N ASN A 96 -17.10 -13.60 6.96
CA ASN A 96 -16.97 -12.15 6.85
C ASN A 96 -16.25 -11.57 8.07
N ARG A 97 -16.73 -11.90 9.28
CA ARG A 97 -16.13 -11.39 10.52
C ARG A 97 -14.65 -11.79 10.67
N MET A 98 -14.32 -13.03 10.33
CA MET A 98 -12.95 -13.55 10.38
C MET A 98 -12.05 -12.84 9.37
N THR A 99 -12.51 -12.71 8.13
CA THR A 99 -11.75 -12.05 7.05
C THR A 99 -11.47 -10.58 7.38
N PHE A 100 -12.51 -9.80 7.68
CA PHE A 100 -12.33 -8.37 7.94
C PHE A 100 -11.50 -8.08 9.19
N ARG A 101 -11.60 -8.90 10.24
CA ARG A 101 -10.73 -8.76 11.41
C ARG A 101 -9.28 -9.11 11.12
N THR A 102 -9.03 -10.16 10.32
CA THR A 102 -7.68 -10.53 9.92
C THR A 102 -7.04 -9.40 9.11
N VAL A 103 -7.77 -8.83 8.15
CA VAL A 103 -7.30 -7.72 7.32
C VAL A 103 -7.09 -6.45 8.15
N GLN A 104 -7.98 -6.16 9.10
CA GLN A 104 -7.81 -5.05 10.05
C GLN A 104 -6.53 -5.20 10.88
N ASP A 105 -6.25 -6.41 11.40
CA ASP A 105 -5.03 -6.68 12.20
C ASP A 105 -3.77 -6.49 11.34
N ILE A 106 -3.77 -6.97 10.09
CA ILE A 106 -2.66 -6.80 9.12
C ILE A 106 -2.44 -5.33 8.82
N ARG A 107 -3.50 -4.59 8.47
CA ARG A 107 -3.44 -3.16 8.13
C ARG A 107 -2.94 -2.31 9.32
N ALA A 108 -3.44 -2.58 10.51
CA ALA A 108 -3.00 -1.91 11.72
C ALA A 108 -1.53 -2.20 12.05
N LYS A 109 -1.07 -3.43 11.79
CA LYS A 109 0.35 -3.80 11.96
C LYS A 109 1.23 -3.10 10.92
N ALA A 110 0.78 -3.03 9.66
CA ALA A 110 1.52 -2.36 8.59
C ALA A 110 1.71 -0.87 8.88
N ILE A 111 0.65 -0.16 9.30
CA ILE A 111 0.75 1.27 9.64
C ILE A 111 1.68 1.50 10.82
N ARG A 112 1.62 0.66 11.88
CA ARG A 112 2.55 0.79 13.00
C ARG A 112 3.99 0.49 12.60
N HIS A 113 4.19 -0.46 11.70
CA HIS A 113 5.52 -0.84 11.24
C HIS A 113 6.18 0.25 10.41
N ILE A 114 5.41 0.92 9.53
CA ILE A 114 5.93 2.05 8.73
C ILE A 114 6.49 3.18 9.62
N GLN A 115 5.90 3.41 10.79
CA GLN A 115 6.36 4.46 11.71
C GLN A 115 7.72 4.17 12.37
N VAL A 116 8.18 2.92 12.30
CA VAL A 116 9.48 2.50 12.84
C VAL A 116 10.47 2.09 11.76
N LEU A 117 10.10 2.22 10.50
CA LEU A 117 11.02 1.97 9.38
C LEU A 117 12.02 3.12 9.22
N PRO A 118 13.25 2.82 8.78
CA PRO A 118 14.24 3.85 8.47
C PRO A 118 13.79 4.72 7.30
N LEU A 119 14.18 5.99 7.30
CA LEU A 119 13.85 6.92 6.22
C LEU A 119 14.36 6.44 4.86
N SER A 120 15.46 5.69 4.83
CA SER A 120 16.01 5.06 3.62
C SER A 120 15.01 4.16 2.88
N TYR A 121 14.15 3.47 3.62
CA TYR A 121 13.07 2.67 3.03
C TYR A 121 12.02 3.56 2.35
N LEU A 122 11.61 4.64 3.02
CA LEU A 122 10.61 5.58 2.49
C LEU A 122 11.15 6.33 1.26
N ASP A 123 12.41 6.73 1.28
CA ASP A 123 13.06 7.41 0.16
C ASP A 123 13.29 6.51 -1.07
N SER A 124 13.47 5.20 -0.84
CA SER A 124 13.66 4.21 -1.92
C SER A 124 12.35 3.71 -2.55
N HIS A 125 11.21 3.97 -1.92
CA HIS A 125 9.89 3.54 -2.40
C HIS A 125 8.96 4.73 -2.60
N SER A 126 8.18 4.73 -3.68
CA SER A 126 7.19 5.79 -3.86
C SER A 126 6.08 5.72 -2.81
N THR A 127 5.64 6.87 -2.32
CA THR A 127 4.51 6.96 -1.37
C THR A 127 3.25 6.26 -1.91
N GLY A 128 3.02 6.35 -3.24
CA GLY A 128 1.90 5.68 -3.89
C GLY A 128 1.99 4.15 -3.81
N ASP A 129 3.20 3.55 -3.94
CA ASP A 129 3.40 2.11 -3.79
C ASP A 129 3.12 1.65 -2.35
N ILE A 130 3.62 2.39 -1.35
CA ILE A 130 3.38 2.09 0.07
C ILE A 130 1.88 2.17 0.39
N ILE A 131 1.19 3.23 -0.04
CA ILE A 131 -0.26 3.38 0.15
C ILE A 131 -1.02 2.25 -0.56
N SER A 132 -0.62 1.90 -1.78
CA SER A 132 -1.24 0.79 -2.53
C SER A 132 -1.12 -0.54 -1.79
N ARG A 133 0.04 -0.84 -1.18
CA ARG A 133 0.24 -2.07 -0.36
C ARG A 133 -0.69 -2.10 0.86
N ILE A 134 -0.93 -0.95 1.51
CA ILE A 134 -1.78 -0.87 2.72
C ILE A 134 -3.26 -0.92 2.37
N ILE A 135 -3.70 -0.31 1.27
CA ILE A 135 -5.11 -0.19 0.90
C ILE A 135 -5.47 -1.25 -0.13
N ALA A 136 -5.00 -1.12 -1.37
CA ALA A 136 -5.44 -1.96 -2.48
C ALA A 136 -5.06 -3.43 -2.31
N ASP A 137 -3.81 -3.72 -1.91
CA ASP A 137 -3.37 -5.11 -1.72
C ASP A 137 -4.09 -5.79 -0.56
N THR A 138 -4.40 -5.06 0.52
CA THR A 138 -5.17 -5.63 1.64
C THR A 138 -6.63 -5.87 1.27
N ASP A 139 -7.23 -5.07 0.39
CA ASP A 139 -8.59 -5.30 -0.12
C ASP A 139 -8.63 -6.55 -1.01
N ILE A 140 -7.68 -6.69 -1.94
CA ILE A 140 -7.55 -7.90 -2.78
C ILE A 140 -7.32 -9.15 -1.90
N LEU A 141 -6.51 -9.04 -0.85
CA LEU A 141 -6.32 -10.13 0.12
C LEU A 141 -7.63 -10.49 0.82
N SER A 142 -8.42 -9.48 1.22
CA SER A 142 -9.74 -9.67 1.83
C SER A 142 -10.67 -10.46 0.93
N ASP A 143 -10.79 -10.05 -0.34
CA ASP A 143 -11.66 -10.69 -1.32
C ASP A 143 -11.25 -12.14 -1.60
N GLY A 144 -9.94 -12.38 -1.78
CA GLY A 144 -9.42 -13.72 -1.99
C GLY A 144 -9.61 -14.65 -0.79
N LEU A 145 -9.45 -14.15 0.43
CA LEU A 145 -9.73 -14.92 1.64
C LEU A 145 -11.22 -15.25 1.79
N LEU A 146 -12.09 -14.27 1.53
CA LEU A 146 -13.53 -14.46 1.62
C LEU A 146 -14.01 -15.51 0.61
N LEU A 147 -13.56 -15.42 -0.65
CA LEU A 147 -13.85 -16.41 -1.68
C LEU A 147 -13.27 -17.79 -1.34
N GLY A 148 -12.04 -17.83 -0.83
CA GLY A 148 -11.41 -19.07 -0.38
C GLY A 148 -12.21 -19.77 0.72
N PHE A 149 -12.63 -19.07 1.76
CA PHE A 149 -13.40 -19.65 2.87
C PHE A 149 -14.82 -20.05 2.47
N THR A 150 -15.48 -19.27 1.62
CA THR A 150 -16.89 -19.52 1.28
C THR A 150 -17.04 -20.54 0.16
N GLN A 151 -16.21 -20.48 -0.89
CA GLN A 151 -16.41 -21.28 -2.10
C GLN A 151 -15.47 -22.50 -2.15
N LEU A 152 -14.22 -22.39 -1.74
CA LEU A 152 -13.28 -23.51 -1.84
C LEU A 152 -13.67 -24.63 -0.87
N PHE A 153 -13.94 -24.32 0.42
CA PHE A 153 -14.33 -25.34 1.40
C PHE A 153 -15.66 -25.99 1.05
N SER A 154 -16.69 -25.18 0.77
CA SER A 154 -18.00 -25.72 0.40
C SER A 154 -17.93 -26.50 -0.92
N GLY A 155 -17.14 -26.05 -1.89
CA GLY A 155 -16.94 -26.74 -3.16
C GLY A 155 -16.28 -28.10 -2.99
N ILE A 156 -15.22 -28.23 -2.21
CA ILE A 156 -14.55 -29.52 -1.92
C ILE A 156 -15.51 -30.50 -1.22
N VAL A 157 -16.22 -30.00 -0.18
CA VAL A 157 -17.20 -30.83 0.55
C VAL A 157 -18.34 -31.26 -0.37
N THR A 158 -18.80 -30.38 -1.27
CA THR A 158 -19.83 -30.70 -2.25
C THR A 158 -19.36 -31.80 -3.22
N ILE A 159 -18.15 -31.71 -3.78
CA ILE A 159 -17.61 -32.72 -4.68
C ILE A 159 -17.53 -34.07 -3.99
N ILE A 160 -16.89 -34.13 -2.81
CA ILE A 160 -16.72 -35.40 -2.07
C ILE A 160 -18.09 -35.95 -1.64
N GLY A 161 -18.93 -35.10 -1.06
CA GLY A 161 -20.25 -35.49 -0.59
C GLY A 161 -21.14 -36.00 -1.72
N THR A 162 -21.18 -35.28 -2.86
CA THR A 162 -21.98 -35.70 -4.02
C THR A 162 -21.54 -37.07 -4.57
N LEU A 163 -20.22 -37.32 -4.67
CA LEU A 163 -19.71 -38.62 -5.09
C LEU A 163 -20.11 -39.73 -4.12
N LEU A 164 -19.99 -39.52 -2.81
CA LEU A 164 -20.40 -40.50 -1.81
C LEU A 164 -21.90 -40.84 -1.93
N PHE A 165 -22.74 -39.82 -2.07
CA PHE A 165 -24.18 -40.02 -2.27
C PHE A 165 -24.51 -40.71 -3.62
N MET A 166 -23.81 -40.38 -4.70
CA MET A 166 -23.97 -41.04 -6.00
C MET A 166 -23.57 -42.52 -5.94
N PHE A 167 -22.44 -42.85 -5.29
CA PHE A 167 -22.00 -44.22 -5.08
C PHE A 167 -23.03 -45.06 -4.31
N SER A 168 -23.71 -44.44 -3.32
CA SER A 168 -24.77 -45.11 -2.56
C SER A 168 -26.02 -45.46 -3.40
N LYS A 169 -26.19 -44.76 -4.54
CA LYS A 169 -27.35 -44.99 -5.43
C LYS A 169 -27.04 -45.92 -6.59
N ASN A 170 -25.95 -45.69 -7.33
CA ASN A 170 -25.54 -46.54 -8.42
C ASN A 170 -24.05 -46.36 -8.76
N ILE A 171 -23.28 -47.46 -8.65
CA ILE A 171 -21.84 -47.46 -8.88
C ILE A 171 -21.48 -47.18 -10.35
N TRP A 172 -22.21 -47.80 -11.30
CA TRP A 172 -21.90 -47.70 -12.72
C TRP A 172 -22.12 -46.29 -13.28
N ILE A 173 -23.22 -45.65 -12.92
CA ILE A 173 -23.50 -44.28 -13.32
C ILE A 173 -22.49 -43.32 -12.68
N THR A 174 -22.09 -43.54 -11.43
CA THR A 174 -21.09 -42.72 -10.76
C THR A 174 -19.73 -42.84 -11.44
N LEU A 175 -19.29 -44.06 -11.79
CA LEU A 175 -18.03 -44.24 -12.53
C LEU A 175 -18.07 -43.56 -13.90
N MET A 176 -19.19 -43.63 -14.62
CA MET A 176 -19.38 -42.93 -15.89
C MET A 176 -19.20 -41.41 -15.71
N VAL A 177 -19.79 -40.80 -14.68
CA VAL A 177 -19.64 -39.38 -14.39
C VAL A 177 -18.19 -39.04 -14.08
N ILE A 178 -17.50 -39.84 -13.25
CA ILE A 178 -16.08 -39.62 -12.90
C ILE A 178 -15.19 -39.70 -14.15
N VAL A 179 -15.42 -40.64 -15.05
CA VAL A 179 -14.62 -40.80 -16.28
C VAL A 179 -14.85 -39.66 -17.27
N LEU A 180 -16.08 -39.12 -17.33
CA LEU A 180 -16.41 -38.01 -18.24
C LEU A 180 -16.01 -36.63 -17.69
N THR A 181 -15.88 -36.48 -16.39
CA THR A 181 -15.52 -35.18 -15.76
C THR A 181 -14.20 -34.58 -16.26
N PRO A 182 -13.10 -35.31 -16.46
CA PRO A 182 -11.86 -34.78 -17.01
C PRO A 182 -12.04 -34.09 -18.36
N LEU A 183 -13.03 -34.51 -19.17
CA LEU A 183 -13.34 -33.85 -20.45
C LEU A 183 -13.73 -32.38 -20.25
N SER A 184 -14.56 -32.06 -19.24
CA SER A 184 -14.92 -30.70 -18.88
C SER A 184 -13.70 -29.88 -18.46
N PHE A 185 -12.80 -30.50 -17.70
CA PHE A 185 -11.57 -29.85 -17.26
C PHE A 185 -10.62 -29.55 -18.43
N PHE A 186 -10.46 -30.47 -19.38
CA PHE A 186 -9.64 -30.25 -20.58
C PHE A 186 -10.16 -29.08 -21.43
N VAL A 187 -11.49 -29.04 -21.66
CA VAL A 187 -12.13 -27.96 -22.43
C VAL A 187 -11.95 -26.61 -21.71
N ALA A 188 -12.23 -26.58 -20.41
CA ALA A 188 -12.05 -25.37 -19.60
C ALA A 188 -10.59 -24.86 -19.61
N LYS A 189 -9.61 -25.77 -19.44
CA LYS A 189 -8.17 -25.44 -19.47
C LYS A 189 -7.72 -24.90 -20.83
N PHE A 190 -8.19 -25.51 -21.93
CA PHE A 190 -7.86 -25.06 -23.28
C PHE A 190 -8.35 -23.62 -23.53
N ILE A 191 -9.60 -23.33 -23.19
CA ILE A 191 -10.20 -22.01 -23.39
C ILE A 191 -9.56 -20.98 -22.45
N SER A 192 -9.39 -21.33 -21.16
CA SER A 192 -8.77 -20.45 -20.16
C SER A 192 -7.34 -20.06 -20.53
N SER A 193 -6.55 -21.00 -21.08
CA SER A 193 -5.18 -20.70 -21.53
C SER A 193 -5.16 -19.67 -22.68
N ARG A 194 -6.10 -19.76 -23.62
CA ARG A 194 -6.25 -18.78 -24.71
C ARG A 194 -6.73 -17.43 -24.20
N SER A 195 -7.72 -17.44 -23.32
CA SER A 195 -8.25 -16.24 -22.67
C SER A 195 -7.17 -15.51 -21.90
N PHE A 196 -6.40 -16.20 -21.07
CA PHE A 196 -5.30 -15.63 -20.27
C PHE A 196 -4.26 -14.90 -21.14
N HIS A 197 -3.87 -15.51 -22.27
CA HIS A 197 -2.92 -14.87 -23.18
C HIS A 197 -3.47 -13.56 -23.78
N MET A 198 -4.77 -13.52 -24.10
CA MET A 198 -5.40 -12.31 -24.62
C MET A 198 -5.58 -11.24 -23.56
N PHE A 199 -5.98 -11.61 -22.33
CA PHE A 199 -6.05 -10.67 -21.21
C PHE A 199 -4.70 -10.04 -20.87
N ARG A 200 -3.61 -10.81 -20.96
CA ARG A 200 -2.27 -10.27 -20.78
C ARG A 200 -1.93 -9.21 -21.83
N LYS A 201 -2.21 -9.48 -23.11
CA LYS A 201 -2.02 -8.49 -24.18
C LYS A 201 -2.90 -7.25 -23.97
N GLN A 202 -4.13 -7.43 -23.55
CA GLN A 202 -5.04 -6.33 -23.21
C GLN A 202 -4.49 -5.49 -22.06
N SER A 203 -3.96 -6.12 -21.01
CA SER A 203 -3.33 -5.43 -19.87
C SER A 203 -2.12 -4.60 -20.30
N ASP A 204 -1.25 -5.17 -21.14
CA ASP A 204 -0.08 -4.47 -21.67
C ASP A 204 -0.48 -3.25 -22.54
N ALA A 205 -1.49 -3.41 -23.42
CA ALA A 205 -2.01 -2.31 -24.22
C ALA A 205 -2.69 -1.22 -23.38
N ARG A 206 -3.45 -1.62 -22.35
CA ARG A 206 -4.07 -0.69 -21.39
C ARG A 206 -3.01 0.09 -20.59
N GLY A 207 -1.94 -0.58 -20.14
CA GLY A 207 -0.82 0.09 -19.46
C GLY A 207 -0.17 1.18 -20.32
N ARG A 208 0.07 0.90 -21.62
CA ARG A 208 0.61 1.90 -22.56
C ARG A 208 -0.37 3.05 -22.81
N GLN A 209 -1.67 2.74 -22.87
CA GLN A 209 -2.71 3.78 -23.03
C GLN A 209 -2.76 4.70 -21.79
N THR A 210 -2.76 4.12 -20.59
CA THR A 210 -2.76 4.89 -19.33
C THR A 210 -1.53 5.79 -19.23
N ALA A 211 -0.34 5.25 -19.53
CA ALA A 211 0.90 6.03 -19.50
C ALA A 211 0.88 7.21 -20.48
N LEU A 212 0.32 7.01 -21.69
CA LEU A 212 0.16 8.11 -22.65
C LEU A 212 -0.84 9.16 -22.15
N ILE A 213 -1.96 8.74 -21.53
CA ILE A 213 -2.96 9.67 -20.97
C ILE A 213 -2.33 10.49 -19.84
N GLU A 214 -1.62 9.86 -18.92
CA GLU A 214 -0.93 10.56 -17.82
C GLU A 214 0.11 11.55 -18.35
N GLU A 215 0.92 11.14 -19.35
CA GLU A 215 1.89 12.02 -20.01
C GLU A 215 1.22 13.25 -20.65
N MET A 216 0.14 13.05 -21.40
CA MET A 216 -0.52 14.14 -22.13
C MET A 216 -1.33 15.05 -21.20
N ILE A 217 -2.09 14.50 -20.25
CA ILE A 217 -2.90 15.28 -19.30
C ILE A 217 -1.98 16.03 -18.32
N GLY A 218 -0.95 15.36 -17.78
CA GLY A 218 0.01 15.98 -16.87
C GLY A 218 0.75 17.16 -17.50
N ASN A 219 0.96 17.12 -18.82
CA ASN A 219 1.63 18.18 -19.58
C ASN A 219 0.69 18.95 -20.52
N GLN A 220 -0.62 19.04 -20.21
CA GLN A 220 -1.62 19.64 -21.10
C GLN A 220 -1.27 21.06 -21.55
N LYS A 221 -0.70 21.88 -20.66
CA LYS A 221 -0.23 23.23 -20.98
C LYS A 221 0.84 23.23 -22.08
N ILE A 222 1.75 22.25 -22.05
CA ILE A 222 2.82 22.10 -23.03
C ILE A 222 2.25 21.60 -24.35
N VAL A 223 1.35 20.60 -24.29
CA VAL A 223 0.66 20.06 -25.48
C VAL A 223 -0.03 21.20 -26.26
N GLN A 224 -0.78 22.07 -25.55
CA GLN A 224 -1.46 23.22 -26.16
C GLN A 224 -0.48 24.29 -26.65
N ALA A 225 0.57 24.62 -25.85
CA ALA A 225 1.53 25.65 -26.23
C ALA A 225 2.30 25.32 -27.52
N PHE A 226 2.50 24.03 -27.82
CA PHE A 226 3.22 23.56 -28.99
C PHE A 226 2.31 23.01 -30.10
N GLY A 227 0.96 23.11 -29.98
CA GLY A 227 0.00 22.61 -30.97
C GLY A 227 0.17 21.11 -31.26
N TYR A 228 0.41 20.31 -30.18
CA TYR A 228 0.71 18.88 -30.30
C TYR A 228 -0.55 17.99 -30.22
N GLU A 229 -1.75 18.56 -30.16
CA GLU A 229 -3.03 17.89 -29.91
C GLU A 229 -3.32 16.80 -30.96
N ASP A 230 -3.16 17.11 -32.26
CA ASP A 230 -3.44 16.17 -33.35
C ASP A 230 -2.49 14.96 -33.30
N LYS A 231 -1.21 15.18 -33.00
CA LYS A 231 -0.22 14.08 -32.88
C LYS A 231 -0.51 13.22 -31.65
N SER A 232 -0.88 13.85 -30.54
CA SER A 232 -1.28 13.16 -29.32
C SER A 232 -2.51 12.29 -29.56
N SER A 233 -3.56 12.86 -30.19
CA SER A 233 -4.77 12.15 -30.53
C SER A 233 -4.51 10.99 -31.52
N GLY A 234 -3.62 11.19 -32.49
CA GLY A 234 -3.21 10.12 -33.41
C GLY A 234 -2.50 8.96 -32.72
N ARG A 235 -1.57 9.25 -31.79
CA ARG A 235 -0.92 8.20 -30.96
C ARG A 235 -1.93 7.46 -30.09
N PHE A 236 -2.85 8.20 -29.48
CA PHE A 236 -3.92 7.60 -28.66
C PHE A 236 -4.81 6.68 -29.50
N ALA A 237 -5.23 7.11 -30.68
CA ALA A 237 -6.07 6.32 -31.58
C ALA A 237 -5.44 4.98 -31.96
N LEU A 238 -4.12 4.95 -32.24
CA LEU A 238 -3.40 3.72 -32.57
C LEU A 238 -3.38 2.73 -31.39
N ILE A 239 -3.07 3.21 -30.18
CA ILE A 239 -3.03 2.36 -28.98
C ILE A 239 -4.46 1.89 -28.61
N ASN A 240 -5.45 2.78 -28.78
CA ASN A 240 -6.84 2.46 -28.48
C ASN A 240 -7.41 1.40 -29.45
N GLU A 241 -7.05 1.42 -30.73
CA GLU A 241 -7.46 0.38 -31.68
C GLU A 241 -6.80 -0.97 -31.34
N GLU A 242 -5.51 -0.99 -30.97
CA GLU A 242 -4.84 -2.20 -30.49
C GLU A 242 -5.53 -2.75 -29.23
N LEU A 243 -5.84 -1.86 -28.26
CA LEU A 243 -6.55 -2.24 -27.02
C LEU A 243 -7.94 -2.80 -27.33
N LYS A 244 -8.67 -2.19 -28.27
CA LYS A 244 -9.98 -2.66 -28.73
C LYS A 244 -9.89 -4.08 -29.29
N GLU A 245 -8.95 -4.35 -30.21
CA GLU A 245 -8.77 -5.69 -30.78
C GLU A 245 -8.41 -6.75 -29.71
N CYS A 246 -7.46 -6.42 -28.82
CA CYS A 246 -7.09 -7.32 -27.75
C CYS A 246 -8.24 -7.57 -26.77
N SER A 247 -9.00 -6.52 -26.42
CA SER A 247 -10.16 -6.59 -25.54
C SER A 247 -11.27 -7.45 -26.14
N GLN A 248 -11.58 -7.24 -27.42
CA GLN A 248 -12.60 -8.04 -28.12
C GLN A 248 -12.25 -9.53 -28.12
N LYS A 249 -10.97 -9.85 -28.45
CA LYS A 249 -10.50 -11.26 -28.43
C LYS A 249 -10.51 -11.85 -27.01
N ALA A 250 -10.08 -11.07 -26.00
CA ALA A 250 -10.08 -11.50 -24.61
C ALA A 250 -11.49 -11.82 -24.11
N VAL A 251 -12.44 -10.91 -24.35
CA VAL A 251 -13.86 -11.09 -23.99
C VAL A 251 -14.48 -12.26 -24.76
N PHE A 252 -14.20 -12.41 -26.06
CA PHE A 252 -14.68 -13.53 -26.85
C PHE A 252 -14.26 -14.89 -26.27
N TYR A 253 -12.95 -15.10 -26.03
CA TYR A 253 -12.46 -16.35 -25.44
C TYR A 253 -12.99 -16.56 -24.02
N SER A 254 -13.06 -15.53 -23.19
CA SER A 254 -13.63 -15.62 -21.85
C SER A 254 -15.12 -16.02 -21.88
N SER A 255 -15.89 -15.43 -22.80
CA SER A 255 -17.32 -15.75 -22.94
C SER A 255 -17.60 -17.16 -23.42
N LEU A 256 -16.65 -17.81 -24.12
CA LEU A 256 -16.78 -19.20 -24.54
C LEU A 256 -16.66 -20.20 -23.38
N THR A 257 -16.05 -19.82 -22.25
CA THR A 257 -15.81 -20.76 -21.13
C THR A 257 -17.10 -21.33 -20.59
N ASN A 258 -18.07 -20.50 -20.23
CA ASN A 258 -19.34 -20.93 -19.66
C ASN A 258 -20.21 -21.78 -20.60
N PRO A 259 -20.45 -21.37 -21.88
CA PRO A 259 -21.21 -22.19 -22.81
C PRO A 259 -20.55 -23.54 -23.06
N SER A 260 -19.20 -23.57 -23.21
CA SER A 260 -18.49 -24.81 -23.52
C SER A 260 -18.51 -25.80 -22.34
N THR A 261 -18.30 -25.31 -21.11
CA THR A 261 -18.42 -26.16 -19.91
C THR A 261 -19.86 -26.66 -19.72
N ARG A 262 -20.87 -25.80 -19.94
CA ARG A 262 -22.28 -26.20 -19.89
C ARG A 262 -22.62 -27.23 -20.95
N PHE A 263 -22.06 -27.12 -22.15
CA PHE A 263 -22.26 -28.13 -23.20
C PHE A 263 -21.75 -29.52 -22.75
N VAL A 264 -20.52 -29.58 -22.23
CA VAL A 264 -19.96 -30.84 -21.70
C VAL A 264 -20.80 -31.37 -20.54
N ASN A 265 -21.23 -30.49 -19.61
CA ASN A 265 -22.08 -30.88 -18.49
C ASN A 265 -23.43 -31.44 -18.97
N ASN A 266 -24.02 -30.85 -20.01
CA ASN A 266 -25.27 -31.36 -20.60
C ASN A 266 -25.07 -32.71 -21.31
N VAL A 267 -23.91 -32.97 -21.93
CA VAL A 267 -23.56 -34.27 -22.49
C VAL A 267 -23.46 -35.32 -21.37
N ILE A 268 -22.81 -35.00 -20.25
CA ILE A 268 -22.74 -35.88 -19.08
C ILE A 268 -24.14 -36.14 -18.51
N TYR A 269 -24.95 -35.09 -18.37
CA TYR A 269 -26.33 -35.19 -17.89
C TYR A 269 -27.20 -36.08 -18.80
N ALA A 270 -27.09 -35.90 -20.12
CA ALA A 270 -27.76 -36.74 -21.11
C ALA A 270 -27.30 -38.22 -21.03
N GLY A 271 -25.99 -38.46 -20.84
CA GLY A 271 -25.44 -39.79 -20.61
C GLY A 271 -26.02 -40.47 -19.35
N VAL A 272 -26.11 -39.72 -18.23
CA VAL A 272 -26.73 -40.20 -16.98
C VAL A 272 -28.22 -40.51 -17.20
N ALA A 273 -28.94 -39.63 -17.90
CA ALA A 273 -30.36 -39.84 -18.21
C ALA A 273 -30.57 -41.10 -19.04
N LEU A 274 -29.76 -41.29 -20.08
CA LEU A 274 -29.85 -42.43 -21.00
C LEU A 274 -29.47 -43.73 -20.31
N ALA A 275 -28.36 -43.78 -19.60
CA ALA A 275 -27.94 -44.95 -18.83
C ALA A 275 -28.98 -45.32 -17.75
N GLY A 276 -29.49 -44.33 -17.01
CA GLY A 276 -30.50 -44.55 -15.99
C GLY A 276 -31.85 -45.02 -16.57
N ALA A 277 -32.27 -44.49 -17.75
CA ALA A 277 -33.47 -44.90 -18.43
C ALA A 277 -33.42 -46.40 -18.85
N PHE A 278 -32.26 -46.90 -19.28
CA PHE A 278 -32.07 -48.32 -19.57
C PHE A 278 -32.07 -49.21 -18.32
N MET A 279 -31.76 -48.66 -17.14
CA MET A 279 -31.72 -49.39 -15.87
C MET A 279 -33.10 -49.49 -15.18
N ILE A 280 -34.05 -48.64 -15.52
CA ILE A 280 -35.40 -48.65 -14.92
C ILE A 280 -36.17 -49.92 -15.28
N PRO A 281 -36.27 -50.36 -16.56
CA PRO A 281 -37.01 -51.60 -16.92
C PRO A 281 -36.41 -52.82 -16.29
N SER A 282 -35.11 -52.88 -16.02
CA SER A 282 -34.45 -54.02 -15.32
C SER A 282 -34.72 -54.07 -13.81
N GLY A 283 -35.43 -53.04 -13.25
CA GLY A 283 -35.70 -52.96 -11.82
C GLY A 283 -34.48 -52.52 -10.99
N SER A 284 -33.34 -52.20 -11.63
CA SER A 284 -32.11 -51.83 -10.94
C SER A 284 -32.11 -50.38 -10.45
N LEU A 285 -33.04 -49.56 -10.96
CA LEU A 285 -33.18 -48.13 -10.60
C LEU A 285 -34.66 -47.73 -10.66
N THR A 286 -35.08 -46.86 -9.71
CA THR A 286 -36.41 -46.24 -9.74
C THR A 286 -36.40 -44.93 -10.52
N VAL A 287 -37.57 -44.43 -10.92
CA VAL A 287 -37.71 -43.12 -11.57
C VAL A 287 -37.23 -42.01 -10.63
N GLY A 288 -37.57 -42.10 -9.34
CA GLY A 288 -37.06 -41.20 -8.32
C GLY A 288 -35.55 -41.30 -8.14
N GLY A 289 -35.01 -42.53 -8.18
CA GLY A 289 -33.57 -42.77 -8.13
C GLY A 289 -32.81 -42.13 -9.29
N LEU A 290 -33.36 -42.20 -10.52
CA LEU A 290 -32.81 -41.51 -11.67
C LEU A 290 -32.84 -40.00 -11.49
N SER A 291 -33.95 -39.44 -10.98
CA SER A 291 -34.07 -38.01 -10.68
C SER A 291 -33.03 -37.53 -9.69
N VAL A 292 -32.72 -38.36 -8.65
CA VAL A 292 -31.63 -38.09 -7.69
C VAL A 292 -30.27 -38.03 -8.37
N LEU A 293 -29.95 -39.00 -9.21
CA LEU A 293 -28.66 -39.07 -9.92
C LEU A 293 -28.47 -37.91 -10.88
N LEU A 294 -29.53 -37.47 -11.57
CA LEU A 294 -29.52 -36.30 -12.43
C LEU A 294 -29.29 -35.00 -11.64
N ALA A 295 -29.91 -34.86 -10.46
CA ALA A 295 -29.68 -33.73 -9.57
C ALA A 295 -28.22 -33.71 -9.07
N TYR A 296 -27.68 -34.86 -8.70
CA TYR A 296 -26.29 -34.97 -8.26
C TYR A 296 -25.29 -34.71 -9.38
N ALA A 297 -25.54 -35.16 -10.62
CA ALA A 297 -24.70 -34.87 -11.76
C ALA A 297 -24.56 -33.34 -11.94
N ASN A 298 -25.65 -32.59 -11.82
CA ASN A 298 -25.62 -31.11 -11.86
C ASN A 298 -24.86 -30.50 -10.66
N GLN A 299 -25.12 -30.99 -9.44
CA GLN A 299 -24.46 -30.47 -8.23
C GLN A 299 -22.95 -30.77 -8.20
N TYR A 300 -22.54 -31.93 -8.71
CA TYR A 300 -21.14 -32.34 -8.81
C TYR A 300 -20.33 -31.44 -9.76
N MET A 301 -20.93 -31.04 -10.88
CA MET A 301 -20.23 -30.26 -11.90
C MET A 301 -20.08 -28.75 -11.54
N LYS A 302 -20.97 -28.22 -10.72
CA LYS A 302 -20.98 -26.77 -10.37
C LYS A 302 -19.68 -26.32 -9.70
N PRO A 303 -19.14 -26.96 -8.64
CA PRO A 303 -17.93 -26.51 -7.98
C PRO A 303 -16.68 -26.50 -8.87
N PHE A 304 -16.60 -27.31 -9.93
CA PHE A 304 -15.46 -27.29 -10.85
C PHE A 304 -15.33 -25.96 -11.61
N ASN A 305 -16.46 -25.35 -11.95
CA ASN A 305 -16.45 -24.03 -12.59
C ASN A 305 -16.06 -22.92 -11.59
N ASP A 306 -16.57 -23.02 -10.37
CA ASP A 306 -16.32 -22.01 -9.32
C ASP A 306 -14.88 -22.09 -8.79
N ILE A 307 -14.32 -23.28 -8.59
CA ILE A 307 -12.95 -23.50 -8.08
C ILE A 307 -11.90 -22.85 -9.00
N SER A 308 -12.08 -22.90 -10.31
CA SER A 308 -11.11 -22.30 -11.24
C SER A 308 -10.98 -20.79 -11.05
N SER A 309 -12.08 -20.07 -10.84
CA SER A 309 -12.07 -18.63 -10.56
C SER A 309 -11.50 -18.33 -9.17
N VAL A 310 -11.89 -19.10 -8.17
CA VAL A 310 -11.40 -18.97 -6.79
C VAL A 310 -9.90 -19.17 -6.70
N ILE A 311 -9.33 -20.15 -7.41
CA ILE A 311 -7.87 -20.37 -7.43
C ILE A 311 -7.15 -19.15 -8.00
N THR A 312 -7.68 -18.53 -9.05
CA THR A 312 -7.08 -17.32 -9.63
C THR A 312 -7.11 -16.16 -8.66
N GLU A 313 -8.26 -15.91 -8.03
CA GLU A 313 -8.39 -14.84 -7.03
C GLU A 313 -7.51 -15.11 -5.79
N LEU A 314 -7.41 -16.36 -5.35
CA LEU A 314 -6.53 -16.73 -4.25
C LEU A 314 -5.03 -16.52 -4.62
N GLN A 315 -4.63 -16.81 -5.85
CA GLN A 315 -3.27 -16.53 -6.32
C GLN A 315 -2.98 -15.02 -6.35
N ASN A 316 -3.92 -14.20 -6.81
CA ASN A 316 -3.82 -12.74 -6.76
C ASN A 316 -3.70 -12.24 -5.31
N ALA A 317 -4.56 -12.74 -4.44
CA ALA A 317 -4.54 -12.40 -3.01
C ALA A 317 -3.21 -12.79 -2.33
N LEU A 318 -2.66 -13.96 -2.66
CA LEU A 318 -1.35 -14.39 -2.14
C LEU A 318 -0.20 -13.53 -2.70
N ALA A 319 -0.26 -13.08 -3.95
CA ALA A 319 0.73 -12.15 -4.50
C ALA A 319 0.68 -10.79 -3.78
N CYS A 320 -0.52 -10.27 -3.51
CA CYS A 320 -0.71 -9.05 -2.72
C CYS A 320 -0.23 -9.23 -1.28
N ALA A 321 -0.58 -10.37 -0.65
CA ALA A 321 -0.10 -10.71 0.70
C ALA A 321 1.44 -10.76 0.77
N ALA A 322 2.11 -11.29 -0.24
CA ALA A 322 3.58 -11.33 -0.30
C ALA A 322 4.18 -9.92 -0.26
N ARG A 323 3.60 -8.95 -0.98
CA ARG A 323 4.04 -7.54 -0.94
C ARG A 323 3.80 -6.89 0.42
N ILE A 324 2.67 -7.20 1.06
CA ILE A 324 2.37 -6.72 2.41
C ILE A 324 3.34 -7.31 3.43
N PHE A 325 3.63 -8.61 3.34
CA PHE A 325 4.57 -9.25 4.26
C PHE A 325 6.01 -8.80 4.04
N ALA A 326 6.42 -8.52 2.80
CA ALA A 326 7.72 -7.90 2.53
C ALA A 326 7.86 -6.57 3.27
N LEU A 327 6.80 -5.72 3.25
CA LEU A 327 6.78 -4.48 4.04
C LEU A 327 6.85 -4.76 5.56
N LEU A 328 6.15 -5.78 6.06
CA LEU A 328 6.11 -6.12 7.50
C LEU A 328 7.38 -6.78 8.03
N GLU A 329 8.19 -7.32 7.15
CA GLU A 329 9.45 -8.03 7.44
C GLU A 329 10.69 -7.15 7.21
N GLU A 330 10.48 -5.92 6.69
CA GLU A 330 11.56 -4.95 6.57
C GLU A 330 12.13 -4.63 7.95
N GLU A 331 13.45 -4.47 8.02
CA GLU A 331 14.11 -4.19 9.29
C GLU A 331 13.74 -2.80 9.81
N PRO A 332 13.28 -2.67 11.05
CA PRO A 332 13.04 -1.36 11.66
C PRO A 332 14.36 -0.60 11.83
N GLU A 333 14.25 0.72 12.07
CA GLU A 333 15.41 1.52 12.48
C GLU A 333 16.23 0.79 13.57
N SER A 334 17.55 1.00 13.55
CA SER A 334 18.47 0.47 14.57
C SER A 334 17.92 0.74 15.98
N VAL A 335 18.16 -0.18 16.90
CA VAL A 335 17.68 -0.05 18.30
C VAL A 335 18.11 1.31 18.85
N ASP A 336 17.14 2.06 19.37
CA ASP A 336 17.40 3.38 19.93
C ASP A 336 18.06 3.29 21.31
N SER A 337 18.96 4.24 21.61
CA SER A 337 19.51 4.36 22.95
C SER A 337 18.42 4.81 23.93
N LYS A 338 18.63 4.52 25.22
CA LYS A 338 17.79 5.02 26.31
C LYS A 338 18.35 6.29 26.93
N ASP A 339 19.58 6.68 26.58
CA ASP A 339 20.24 7.83 27.15
C ASP A 339 19.64 9.12 26.58
N THR A 340 19.43 10.06 27.46
CA THR A 340 18.89 11.39 27.12
C THR A 340 19.94 12.44 27.44
N ILE A 341 20.03 13.42 26.56
CA ILE A 341 20.87 14.59 26.79
C ILE A 341 20.01 15.72 27.38
N THR A 342 20.47 16.35 28.43
CA THR A 342 19.84 17.52 29.07
C THR A 342 20.79 18.69 29.03
N ASP A 343 20.27 19.93 29.11
CA ASP A 343 21.04 21.17 29.14
C ASP A 343 22.02 21.33 27.97
N VAL A 344 21.52 21.03 26.75
CA VAL A 344 22.30 21.10 25.51
C VAL A 344 22.78 22.54 25.26
N ARG A 345 24.10 22.72 25.15
CA ARG A 345 24.74 23.99 24.80
C ARG A 345 24.82 24.18 23.28
N GLY A 346 24.91 23.08 22.55
CA GLY A 346 24.92 23.07 21.09
C GLY A 346 26.33 23.10 20.49
N GLU A 347 27.33 22.53 21.17
CA GLU A 347 28.62 22.23 20.53
C GLU A 347 28.45 20.96 19.67
N VAL A 348 28.88 21.05 18.40
CA VAL A 348 28.79 19.90 17.47
C VAL A 348 30.17 19.56 16.95
N ASN A 349 30.62 18.34 17.20
CA ASN A 349 31.89 17.81 16.69
C ASN A 349 31.63 16.66 15.73
N ILE A 350 32.26 16.73 14.57
CA ILE A 350 32.18 15.72 13.51
C ILE A 350 33.61 15.29 13.16
N ASP A 351 33.91 14.01 13.37
CA ASP A 351 35.24 13.45 13.20
C ASP A 351 35.25 12.35 12.14
N ASN A 352 35.96 12.61 11.03
CA ASN A 352 36.20 11.66 9.93
C ASN A 352 34.93 10.95 9.44
N VAL A 353 33.81 11.66 9.33
CA VAL A 353 32.55 11.08 8.91
C VAL A 353 32.56 10.76 7.43
N CYS A 354 32.19 9.51 7.13
CA CYS A 354 31.91 9.04 5.79
C CYS A 354 30.48 8.55 5.68
N PHE A 355 29.83 8.82 4.54
CA PHE A 355 28.47 8.38 4.29
C PHE A 355 28.21 8.14 2.81
N ARG A 356 27.36 7.14 2.51
CA ARG A 356 26.87 6.84 1.18
C ARG A 356 25.46 6.25 1.23
N TYR A 357 24.56 6.71 0.36
CA TYR A 357 23.22 6.13 0.24
C TYR A 357 23.24 4.76 -0.44
N VAL A 358 24.16 4.57 -1.38
CA VAL A 358 24.35 3.32 -2.13
C VAL A 358 25.81 2.89 -1.96
N PRO A 359 26.09 1.61 -1.68
CA PRO A 359 27.46 1.13 -1.37
C PRO A 359 28.53 1.56 -2.37
N ASP A 360 28.17 1.59 -3.65
CA ASP A 360 29.13 1.86 -4.74
C ASP A 360 29.31 3.36 -5.07
N LYS A 361 28.47 4.26 -4.49
CA LYS A 361 28.52 5.69 -4.77
C LYS A 361 28.95 6.48 -3.55
N LYS A 362 30.19 6.92 -3.53
CA LYS A 362 30.72 7.83 -2.50
C LYS A 362 29.99 9.16 -2.55
N LEU A 363 29.65 9.70 -1.36
CA LEU A 363 28.95 10.97 -1.27
C LEU A 363 29.61 11.90 -0.25
N ILE A 364 29.83 11.46 0.98
CA ILE A 364 30.56 12.22 2.01
C ILE A 364 31.79 11.40 2.40
N GLU A 365 32.99 12.00 2.36
CA GLU A 365 34.25 11.35 2.72
C GLU A 365 35.10 12.27 3.59
N ASN A 366 35.58 11.74 4.72
CA ASN A 366 36.47 12.42 5.67
C ASN A 366 35.97 13.82 6.08
N PHE A 367 34.67 13.91 6.37
CA PHE A 367 34.04 15.16 6.76
C PHE A 367 34.37 15.48 8.22
N ASN A 368 35.00 16.63 8.45
CA ASN A 368 35.40 17.11 9.78
C ASN A 368 34.83 18.51 10.01
N LEU A 369 34.24 18.72 11.18
CA LEU A 369 33.70 20.01 11.58
C LEU A 369 33.70 20.14 13.09
N HIS A 370 34.08 21.30 13.58
CA HIS A 370 33.88 21.73 14.97
C HIS A 370 33.02 22.99 14.97
N ALA A 371 31.82 22.91 15.50
CA ALA A 371 30.89 24.03 15.60
C ALA A 371 30.74 24.44 17.06
N GLU A 372 31.15 25.69 17.38
CA GLU A 372 31.02 26.25 18.72
C GLU A 372 29.56 26.58 19.07
N PRO A 373 29.18 26.54 20.36
CA PRO A 373 27.86 26.92 20.82
C PRO A 373 27.47 28.35 20.40
N GLY A 374 26.23 28.51 19.93
CA GLY A 374 25.67 29.81 19.58
C GLY A 374 26.14 30.41 18.26
N LYS A 375 26.96 29.70 17.47
CA LYS A 375 27.47 30.15 16.17
C LYS A 375 26.47 29.91 15.05
N ARG A 376 26.49 30.83 14.08
CA ARG A 376 25.74 30.71 12.81
C ARG A 376 26.66 30.16 11.74
N ILE A 377 26.37 28.93 11.27
CA ILE A 377 27.18 28.21 10.31
C ILE A 377 26.42 28.12 8.98
N ALA A 378 26.91 28.82 7.96
CA ALA A 378 26.35 28.80 6.63
C ALA A 378 26.96 27.66 5.80
N ILE A 379 26.12 26.82 5.20
CA ILE A 379 26.52 25.72 4.33
C ILE A 379 26.27 26.13 2.89
N VAL A 380 27.34 26.31 2.11
CA VAL A 380 27.28 26.73 0.71
C VAL A 380 27.93 25.72 -0.21
N GLY A 381 27.46 25.64 -1.45
CA GLY A 381 28.01 24.73 -2.46
C GLY A 381 27.01 24.44 -3.59
N PRO A 382 27.46 23.87 -4.70
CA PRO A 382 26.60 23.55 -5.83
C PRO A 382 25.51 22.53 -5.47
N THR A 383 24.49 22.43 -6.32
CA THR A 383 23.44 21.43 -6.14
C THR A 383 24.05 20.03 -6.20
N GLY A 384 23.65 19.15 -5.27
CA GLY A 384 24.14 17.77 -5.19
C GLY A 384 25.48 17.60 -4.45
N CYS A 385 26.10 18.66 -3.88
CA CYS A 385 27.34 18.53 -3.11
C CYS A 385 27.18 17.88 -1.72
N GLY A 386 25.97 17.56 -1.25
CA GLY A 386 25.73 16.86 0.02
C GLY A 386 25.17 17.70 1.16
N LYS A 387 24.70 18.95 0.94
CA LYS A 387 24.14 19.83 1.99
C LYS A 387 22.97 19.18 2.74
N THR A 388 21.96 18.68 2.01
CA THR A 388 20.81 17.99 2.61
C THR A 388 21.21 16.69 3.29
N THR A 389 22.20 15.98 2.73
CA THR A 389 22.74 14.77 3.34
C THR A 389 23.39 15.07 4.70
N PHE A 390 24.14 16.14 4.80
CA PHE A 390 24.73 16.60 6.06
C PHE A 390 23.65 16.85 7.13
N ILE A 391 22.56 17.55 6.78
CA ILE A 391 21.41 17.75 7.66
C ILE A 391 20.80 16.42 8.11
N ASN A 392 20.61 15.48 7.17
CA ASN A 392 20.05 14.17 7.47
C ASN A 392 20.93 13.38 8.45
N LEU A 393 22.24 13.53 8.38
CA LEU A 393 23.17 12.89 9.32
C LEU A 393 23.13 13.56 10.70
N LEU A 394 23.06 14.89 10.79
CA LEU A 394 22.92 15.60 12.07
C LEU A 394 21.64 15.18 12.82
N MET A 395 20.53 15.05 12.09
CA MET A 395 19.24 14.61 12.65
C MET A 395 19.16 13.10 12.88
N ARG A 396 20.23 12.36 12.52
CA ARG A 396 20.25 10.90 12.56
C ARG A 396 19.04 10.30 11.87
N PHE A 397 18.66 10.85 10.68
CA PHE A 397 17.74 10.19 9.76
C PHE A 397 18.42 9.03 9.02
N TYR A 398 19.75 9.10 8.96
CA TYR A 398 20.64 8.06 8.47
C TYR A 398 21.80 7.91 9.43
N ASP A 399 22.22 6.70 9.72
CA ASP A 399 23.43 6.43 10.48
C ASP A 399 24.67 6.58 9.58
N VAL A 400 25.78 7.11 10.12
CA VAL A 400 27.04 7.27 9.39
C VAL A 400 27.65 5.91 9.01
N THR A 401 28.37 5.84 7.88
CA THR A 401 29.07 4.61 7.50
C THR A 401 30.34 4.40 8.32
N SER A 402 31.05 5.50 8.64
CA SER A 402 32.19 5.53 9.56
C SER A 402 32.39 6.93 10.10
N GLY A 403 33.21 7.09 11.12
CA GLY A 403 33.41 8.35 11.85
C GLY A 403 32.36 8.55 12.95
N THR A 404 32.39 9.71 13.59
CA THR A 404 31.54 10.03 14.74
C THR A 404 31.00 11.45 14.63
N ILE A 405 29.72 11.61 14.96
CA ILE A 405 29.07 12.89 15.20
C ILE A 405 28.74 12.96 16.68
N SER A 406 29.13 14.01 17.37
CA SER A 406 28.84 14.20 18.80
C SER A 406 28.26 15.60 19.05
N ILE A 407 27.39 15.68 20.06
CA ILE A 407 26.80 16.92 20.57
C ILE A 407 27.19 17.06 22.03
N ASP A 408 27.81 18.19 22.39
CA ASP A 408 28.34 18.44 23.74
C ASP A 408 29.18 17.29 24.28
N GLY A 409 29.98 16.64 23.40
CA GLY A 409 30.84 15.50 23.73
C GLY A 409 30.14 14.13 23.75
N HIS A 410 28.82 14.06 23.53
CA HIS A 410 28.05 12.82 23.50
C HIS A 410 27.86 12.34 22.06
N PRO A 411 28.31 11.15 21.66
CA PRO A 411 28.05 10.58 20.35
C PRO A 411 26.55 10.43 20.07
N ILE A 412 26.07 10.88 18.89
CA ILE A 412 24.63 10.85 18.57
C ILE A 412 24.02 9.46 18.48
N ASN A 413 24.83 8.43 18.25
CA ASN A 413 24.39 7.04 18.25
C ASN A 413 24.16 6.47 19.66
N GLU A 414 24.70 7.12 20.71
CA GLU A 414 24.50 6.77 22.11
C GLU A 414 23.36 7.57 22.77
N ILE A 415 22.81 8.58 22.09
CA ILE A 415 21.66 9.37 22.52
C ILE A 415 20.39 8.82 21.89
N SER A 416 19.27 8.86 22.63
CA SER A 416 17.97 8.50 22.03
C SER A 416 17.60 9.51 20.91
N ARG A 417 17.06 8.98 19.80
CA ARG A 417 16.65 9.83 18.66
C ARG A 417 15.66 10.91 19.07
N HIS A 418 14.79 10.59 20.03
CA HIS A 418 13.84 11.58 20.56
C HIS A 418 14.57 12.75 21.24
N SER A 419 15.53 12.48 22.12
CA SER A 419 16.32 13.49 22.82
C SER A 419 17.18 14.30 21.84
N LEU A 420 17.83 13.61 20.89
CA LEU A 420 18.61 14.26 19.83
C LEU A 420 17.73 15.22 19.00
N ARG A 421 16.62 14.72 18.45
CA ARG A 421 15.75 15.50 17.56
C ARG A 421 15.02 16.64 18.30
N SER A 422 14.71 16.48 19.58
CA SER A 422 14.13 17.57 20.40
C SER A 422 15.12 18.69 20.68
N SER A 423 16.43 18.45 20.56
CA SER A 423 17.46 19.49 20.69
C SER A 423 17.60 20.35 19.44
N PHE A 424 16.97 19.98 18.33
CA PHE A 424 16.98 20.72 17.07
C PHE A 424 15.61 21.31 16.72
N GLY A 425 15.59 22.54 16.26
CA GLY A 425 14.47 23.14 15.54
C GLY A 425 14.75 23.12 14.04
N MET A 426 13.81 22.61 13.26
CA MET A 426 14.02 22.44 11.83
C MET A 426 12.99 23.23 11.02
N VAL A 427 13.45 24.09 10.11
CA VAL A 427 12.64 24.78 9.12
C VAL A 427 13.15 24.37 7.74
N LEU A 428 12.36 23.55 7.03
CA LEU A 428 12.71 23.02 5.70
C LEU A 428 12.20 23.93 4.57
N GLN A 429 12.76 23.74 3.39
CA GLN A 429 12.30 24.35 2.14
C GLN A 429 10.83 24.00 1.86
N ASP A 430 10.48 22.71 1.97
CA ASP A 430 9.12 22.23 1.81
C ASP A 430 8.34 22.38 3.12
N THR A 431 7.49 23.40 3.17
CA THR A 431 6.69 23.72 4.35
C THR A 431 5.44 22.84 4.41
N TRP A 432 5.40 21.91 5.36
CA TRP A 432 4.23 21.06 5.55
C TRP A 432 3.20 21.69 6.50
N ILE A 433 1.95 21.75 6.04
CA ILE A 433 0.78 22.19 6.81
C ILE A 433 -0.18 21.01 6.98
N LYS A 434 -0.46 20.66 8.24
CA LYS A 434 -1.46 19.65 8.61
C LYS A 434 -2.86 20.16 8.23
N ASN A 435 -3.69 19.31 7.66
CA ASN A 435 -5.12 19.62 7.49
C ASN A 435 -5.80 19.69 8.87
N GLY A 436 -6.00 20.89 9.37
CA GLY A 436 -6.49 21.18 10.71
C GLY A 436 -6.52 22.68 10.97
N THR A 437 -6.73 23.11 12.22
CA THR A 437 -6.74 24.52 12.59
C THR A 437 -5.32 25.10 12.62
N VAL A 438 -5.18 26.44 12.59
CA VAL A 438 -3.90 27.12 12.83
C VAL A 438 -3.32 26.67 14.16
N ARG A 439 -4.13 26.64 15.22
CA ARG A 439 -3.77 26.15 16.56
C ARG A 439 -3.17 24.75 16.51
N GLU A 440 -3.86 23.79 15.89
CA GLU A 440 -3.39 22.41 15.75
C GLU A 440 -2.08 22.32 14.97
N ASN A 441 -1.85 23.23 14.04
CA ASN A 441 -0.61 23.32 13.29
C ASN A 441 0.55 23.87 14.13
N LEU A 442 0.30 24.84 14.98
CA LEU A 442 1.34 25.45 15.85
C LEU A 442 1.68 24.54 17.03
N ASN A 443 0.68 23.87 17.60
CA ASN A 443 0.86 22.95 18.73
C ASN A 443 1.64 21.67 18.37
N ILE A 444 1.98 21.42 17.09
CA ILE A 444 2.89 20.33 16.71
C ILE A 444 4.25 20.50 17.40
N GLY A 445 4.72 21.75 17.55
CA GLY A 445 5.96 22.04 18.23
C GLY A 445 5.87 21.87 19.76
N LYS A 446 4.79 22.36 20.37
CA LYS A 446 4.53 22.29 21.82
C LYS A 446 3.05 21.97 22.05
N PRO A 447 2.69 20.69 22.31
CA PRO A 447 1.29 20.26 22.42
C PRO A 447 0.47 20.99 23.49
N ASP A 448 1.11 21.39 24.59
CA ASP A 448 0.46 22.04 25.74
C ASP A 448 0.66 23.56 25.76
N ALA A 449 0.94 24.19 24.60
CA ALA A 449 1.13 25.63 24.51
C ALA A 449 -0.18 26.38 24.80
N THR A 450 -0.10 27.39 25.66
CA THR A 450 -1.24 28.29 25.93
C THR A 450 -1.46 29.27 24.76
N ASP A 451 -2.66 29.87 24.71
CA ASP A 451 -2.98 30.84 23.67
C ASP A 451 -2.04 32.07 23.72
N GLU A 452 -1.63 32.49 24.92
CA GLU A 452 -0.71 33.57 25.14
C GLU A 452 0.66 33.25 24.56
N GLU A 453 1.19 32.03 24.81
CA GLU A 453 2.47 31.56 24.25
C GLU A 453 2.42 31.49 22.72
N ILE A 454 1.31 30.97 22.16
CA ILE A 454 1.10 30.90 20.71
C ILE A 454 1.09 32.31 20.09
N ILE A 455 0.34 33.23 20.67
CA ILE A 455 0.24 34.60 20.17
C ILE A 455 1.59 35.33 20.28
N GLU A 456 2.33 35.15 21.38
CA GLU A 456 3.66 35.72 21.54
C GLU A 456 4.64 35.19 20.50
N ALA A 457 4.72 33.88 20.32
CA ALA A 457 5.55 33.26 19.28
C ALA A 457 5.15 33.74 17.88
N ALA A 458 3.84 33.83 17.60
CA ALA A 458 3.31 34.33 16.34
C ALA A 458 3.65 35.83 16.09
N ARG A 459 3.68 36.67 17.13
CA ARG A 459 4.14 38.08 17.02
C ARG A 459 5.63 38.14 16.71
N ARG A 460 6.44 37.34 17.38
CA ARG A 460 7.90 37.32 17.17
C ARG A 460 8.27 36.82 15.78
N SER A 461 7.50 35.91 15.21
CA SER A 461 7.69 35.38 13.85
C SER A 461 6.97 36.17 12.76
N HIS A 462 6.29 37.29 13.09
CA HIS A 462 5.42 38.05 12.18
C HIS A 462 4.19 37.28 11.63
N SER A 463 3.93 36.08 12.07
CA SER A 463 2.78 35.29 11.59
C SER A 463 1.43 35.78 12.15
N TRP A 464 1.44 36.48 13.32
CA TRP A 464 0.22 37.02 13.93
C TRP A 464 -0.52 38.01 13.02
N GLU A 465 0.21 38.75 12.16
CA GLU A 465 -0.37 39.74 11.26
C GLU A 465 -1.37 39.14 10.26
N PHE A 466 -1.10 37.96 9.73
CA PHE A 466 -2.03 37.30 8.85
C PHE A 466 -3.02 36.42 9.62
N ILE A 467 -2.60 35.74 10.73
CA ILE A 467 -3.49 34.87 11.53
C ILE A 467 -4.70 35.65 12.03
N ARG A 468 -4.53 36.86 12.54
CA ARG A 468 -5.63 37.70 13.03
C ARG A 468 -6.62 38.15 11.95
N ARG A 469 -6.22 38.10 10.67
CA ARG A 469 -7.09 38.41 9.51
C ARG A 469 -7.90 37.21 9.02
N LEU A 470 -7.55 36.02 9.46
CA LEU A 470 -8.31 34.83 9.14
C LEU A 470 -9.68 34.86 9.81
N PRO A 471 -10.74 34.29 9.20
CA PRO A 471 -12.12 34.41 9.67
C PRO A 471 -12.33 34.01 11.15
N ASN A 472 -11.60 32.98 11.62
CA ASN A 472 -11.69 32.47 12.99
C ASN A 472 -10.33 32.52 13.73
N GLY A 473 -9.39 33.36 13.28
CA GLY A 473 -8.07 33.47 13.89
C GLY A 473 -7.34 32.13 14.03
N LEU A 474 -6.94 31.77 15.26
CA LEU A 474 -6.26 30.51 15.57
C LEU A 474 -7.10 29.26 15.27
N ASP A 475 -8.43 29.36 15.28
CA ASP A 475 -9.34 28.24 15.04
C ASP A 475 -9.77 28.12 13.57
N THR A 476 -9.18 28.91 12.66
CA THR A 476 -9.37 28.79 11.22
C THR A 476 -8.76 27.47 10.73
N ARG A 477 -9.55 26.68 10.00
CA ARG A 477 -9.07 25.45 9.36
C ARG A 477 -8.26 25.77 8.11
N LEU A 478 -7.08 25.22 8.06
CA LEU A 478 -6.15 25.31 6.94
C LEU A 478 -6.22 24.04 6.08
N LYS A 479 -6.11 24.24 4.78
CA LYS A 479 -5.81 23.22 3.78
C LYS A 479 -4.45 23.56 3.17
N GLU A 480 -3.86 22.62 2.44
CA GLU A 480 -2.56 22.79 1.82
C GLU A 480 -2.42 24.08 0.98
N ASP A 481 -3.48 24.44 0.26
CA ASP A 481 -3.51 25.64 -0.62
C ASP A 481 -4.11 26.89 0.05
N SER A 482 -4.35 26.88 1.36
CA SER A 482 -5.03 27.99 2.07
C SER A 482 -4.14 29.19 2.30
N LEU A 483 -2.82 29.02 2.25
CA LEU A 483 -1.83 30.04 2.59
C LEU A 483 -0.80 30.18 1.47
N SER A 484 -0.27 31.39 1.32
CA SER A 484 0.90 31.64 0.47
C SER A 484 2.14 30.92 1.01
N GLN A 485 3.16 30.73 0.16
CA GLN A 485 4.39 30.04 0.55
C GLN A 485 5.10 30.78 1.71
N GLY A 486 5.11 32.12 1.72
CA GLY A 486 5.67 32.90 2.82
C GLY A 486 4.90 32.75 4.13
N GLU A 487 3.57 32.76 4.09
CA GLU A 487 2.74 32.51 5.28
C GLU A 487 2.94 31.11 5.85
N LYS A 488 3.06 30.10 4.99
CA LYS A 488 3.42 28.72 5.42
C LYS A 488 4.77 28.70 6.13
N GLN A 489 5.77 29.41 5.59
CA GLN A 489 7.10 29.47 6.17
C GLN A 489 7.09 30.19 7.53
N LEU A 490 6.36 31.31 7.66
CA LEU A 490 6.19 32.02 8.94
C LEU A 490 5.50 31.10 9.99
N LEU A 491 4.52 30.27 9.60
CA LEU A 491 3.93 29.27 10.51
C LEU A 491 4.94 28.21 10.96
N CYS A 492 5.79 27.73 10.05
CA CYS A 492 6.84 26.78 10.41
C CYS A 492 7.87 27.39 11.37
N ILE A 493 8.26 28.66 11.16
CA ILE A 493 9.12 29.40 12.09
C ILE A 493 8.42 29.54 13.45
N THR A 494 7.11 29.84 13.48
CA THR A 494 6.35 29.98 14.73
C THR A 494 6.35 28.65 15.52
N ARG A 495 6.22 27.50 14.85
CA ARG A 495 6.33 26.18 15.50
C ARG A 495 7.66 26.01 16.24
N VAL A 496 8.76 26.40 15.61
CA VAL A 496 10.10 26.31 16.21
C VAL A 496 10.28 27.34 17.32
N MET A 497 9.71 28.54 17.18
CA MET A 497 9.72 29.56 18.23
C MET A 497 8.93 29.17 19.48
N LEU A 498 7.95 28.30 19.38
CA LEU A 498 7.22 27.75 20.53
C LEU A 498 8.07 26.75 21.34
N CYS A 499 8.93 25.98 20.68
CA CYS A 499 9.79 24.98 21.33
C CYS A 499 11.09 25.60 21.87
N LEU A 500 11.63 26.62 21.22
CA LEU A 500 12.91 27.29 21.50
C LEU A 500 14.08 26.28 21.70
N PRO A 501 14.35 25.36 20.77
CA PRO A 501 15.44 24.41 20.92
C PRO A 501 16.81 25.08 20.88
N PRO A 502 17.85 24.49 21.49
CA PRO A 502 19.21 25.08 21.55
C PRO A 502 19.93 25.10 20.20
N MET A 503 19.55 24.26 19.26
CA MET A 503 20.14 24.16 17.93
C MET A 503 19.09 24.30 16.84
N LEU A 504 19.50 24.81 15.68
CA LEU A 504 18.62 25.09 14.56
C LEU A 504 19.19 24.50 13.25
N ILE A 505 18.29 24.01 12.41
CA ILE A 505 18.56 23.67 11.02
C ILE A 505 17.59 24.45 10.15
N LEU A 506 18.13 25.30 9.29
CA LEU A 506 17.36 26.21 8.45
C LEU A 506 17.70 25.97 6.98
N ASP A 507 16.69 25.71 6.14
CA ASP A 507 16.83 25.58 4.69
C ASP A 507 16.15 26.78 4.01
N GLU A 508 16.94 27.65 3.40
CA GLU A 508 16.59 29.01 2.99
C GLU A 508 16.14 29.12 1.51
N ALA A 509 15.31 28.20 1.02
CA ALA A 509 14.81 28.32 -0.35
C ALA A 509 13.51 29.16 -0.42
N THR A 510 13.63 30.40 -0.88
CA THR A 510 12.52 31.39 -0.90
C THR A 510 12.23 31.94 -2.30
N SER A 511 12.50 31.18 -3.35
CA SER A 511 12.41 31.63 -4.75
C SER A 511 11.00 32.06 -5.23
N SER A 512 9.96 31.95 -4.39
CA SER A 512 8.56 32.20 -4.77
C SER A 512 7.80 33.09 -3.78
N ILE A 513 8.49 33.92 -2.98
CA ILE A 513 7.88 34.77 -1.95
C ILE A 513 7.98 36.23 -2.40
N ASP A 514 6.95 37.05 -2.12
CA ASP A 514 6.97 38.45 -2.37
C ASP A 514 7.98 39.18 -1.44
N THR A 515 8.55 40.27 -1.89
CA THR A 515 9.66 41.01 -1.20
C THR A 515 9.30 41.40 0.23
N ARG A 516 8.04 41.79 0.50
CA ARG A 516 7.62 42.22 1.85
C ARG A 516 7.59 41.03 2.81
N THR A 517 6.98 39.92 2.41
CA THR A 517 6.93 38.71 3.24
C THR A 517 8.33 38.10 3.38
N GLU A 518 9.17 38.24 2.37
CA GLU A 518 10.57 37.84 2.42
C GLU A 518 11.35 38.55 3.55
N LEU A 519 11.20 39.88 3.70
CA LEU A 519 11.80 40.60 4.78
C LEU A 519 11.30 40.13 6.16
N MET A 520 9.99 39.87 6.30
CA MET A 520 9.43 39.36 7.55
C MET A 520 9.98 37.96 7.90
N VAL A 521 10.14 37.10 6.92
CA VAL A 521 10.74 35.77 7.10
C VAL A 521 12.19 35.89 7.54
N GLN A 522 12.96 36.81 6.92
CA GLN A 522 14.35 37.04 7.29
C GLN A 522 14.50 37.56 8.73
N GLU A 523 13.69 38.56 9.12
CA GLU A 523 13.68 39.06 10.50
C GLU A 523 13.28 37.97 11.50
N ALA A 524 12.33 37.12 11.14
CA ALA A 524 11.91 36.00 11.98
C ALA A 524 13.04 34.96 12.15
N PHE A 525 13.81 34.68 11.09
CA PHE A 525 14.98 33.79 11.17
C PHE A 525 16.07 34.40 12.04
N ASP A 526 16.39 35.71 11.87
CA ASP A 526 17.42 36.37 12.67
C ASP A 526 17.10 36.31 14.17
N ARG A 527 15.84 36.59 14.56
CA ARG A 527 15.37 36.45 15.94
C ARG A 527 15.40 35.00 16.44
N LEU A 528 15.09 34.05 15.57
CA LEU A 528 15.11 32.64 15.94
C LEU A 528 16.54 32.15 16.22
N MET A 529 17.52 32.63 15.47
CA MET A 529 18.93 32.24 15.59
C MET A 529 19.68 32.87 16.78
N GLU A 530 19.14 33.94 17.41
CA GLU A 530 19.81 34.61 18.52
C GLU A 530 20.19 33.65 19.65
N GLY A 531 21.51 33.55 19.93
CA GLY A 531 22.06 32.72 21.00
C GLY A 531 21.98 31.21 20.78
N ARG A 532 21.73 30.74 19.53
CA ARG A 532 21.59 29.32 19.20
C ARG A 532 22.54 28.88 18.11
N THR A 533 23.07 27.67 18.24
CA THR A 533 23.88 27.06 17.19
C THR A 533 22.99 26.77 15.98
N SER A 534 23.29 27.41 14.85
CA SER A 534 22.41 27.38 13.67
C SER A 534 23.14 26.90 12.44
N PHE A 535 22.66 25.82 11.83
CA PHE A 535 23.13 25.32 10.54
C PHE A 535 22.17 25.79 9.45
N ILE A 536 22.68 26.58 8.50
CA ILE A 536 21.88 27.27 7.51
C ILE A 536 22.31 26.82 6.11
N VAL A 537 21.42 26.14 5.37
CA VAL A 537 21.65 25.93 3.93
C VAL A 537 21.34 27.23 3.22
N ALA A 538 22.38 28.01 3.01
CA ALA A 538 22.26 29.38 2.55
C ALA A 538 22.13 29.44 1.02
N HIS A 539 21.07 30.09 0.58
CA HIS A 539 20.81 30.45 -0.82
C HIS A 539 20.81 31.97 -1.04
N ARG A 540 21.02 32.76 0.03
CA ARG A 540 21.00 34.22 0.01
C ARG A 540 22.34 34.82 0.42
N LEU A 541 22.65 35.90 -0.25
CA LEU A 541 23.90 36.66 0.00
C LEU A 541 23.97 37.22 1.42
N SER A 542 22.86 37.77 1.94
CA SER A 542 22.79 38.36 3.29
C SER A 542 23.08 37.32 4.37
N THR A 543 22.51 36.14 4.26
CA THR A 543 22.71 35.04 5.21
C THR A 543 24.15 34.55 5.24
N ILE A 544 24.76 34.43 4.04
CA ILE A 544 26.15 33.98 3.91
C ILE A 544 27.09 35.01 4.55
N ARG A 545 26.87 36.31 4.30
CA ARG A 545 27.75 37.37 4.84
C ARG A 545 27.66 37.53 6.36
N ASN A 546 26.47 37.25 6.93
CA ASN A 546 26.23 37.44 8.36
C ASN A 546 26.49 36.15 9.16
N ALA A 547 26.95 35.08 8.53
CA ALA A 547 27.36 33.87 9.21
C ALA A 547 28.71 34.04 9.92
N ASP A 548 28.82 33.46 11.12
CA ASP A 548 30.09 33.44 11.86
C ASP A 548 31.12 32.55 11.16
N GLU A 549 30.62 31.49 10.51
CA GLU A 549 31.42 30.52 9.80
C GLU A 549 30.70 30.03 8.54
N ILE A 550 31.46 29.84 7.47
CA ILE A 550 30.97 29.34 6.19
C ILE A 550 31.68 28.03 5.87
N LEU A 551 30.88 26.97 5.66
CA LEU A 551 31.34 25.68 5.18
C LEU A 551 31.09 25.57 3.67
N VAL A 552 32.16 25.55 2.91
CA VAL A 552 32.10 25.43 1.45
C VAL A 552 32.21 23.96 1.06
N MET A 553 31.11 23.41 0.59
CA MET A 553 31.02 22.00 0.21
C MET A 553 31.16 21.81 -1.29
N LYS A 554 31.99 20.86 -1.69
CA LYS A 554 32.12 20.38 -3.06
C LYS A 554 32.33 18.87 -3.07
N ASP A 555 31.57 18.17 -3.91
CA ASP A 555 31.70 16.72 -4.09
C ASP A 555 31.73 15.93 -2.76
N GLY A 556 30.90 16.32 -1.81
CA GLY A 556 30.72 15.66 -0.51
C GLY A 556 31.80 15.97 0.56
N SER A 557 32.70 16.87 0.29
CA SER A 557 33.78 17.27 1.24
C SER A 557 33.75 18.77 1.49
N ILE A 558 34.25 19.20 2.66
CA ILE A 558 34.51 20.60 2.94
C ILE A 558 35.82 20.97 2.23
N VAL A 559 35.75 21.89 1.27
CA VAL A 559 36.92 22.34 0.50
C VAL A 559 37.51 23.64 1.11
N GLU A 560 36.68 24.47 1.71
CA GLU A 560 37.09 25.71 2.38
C GLU A 560 36.19 25.95 3.59
N GLN A 561 36.76 26.57 4.63
CA GLN A 561 36.08 26.92 5.88
C GLN A 561 36.67 28.23 6.42
N GLY A 562 35.81 29.10 6.95
CA GLY A 562 36.18 30.38 7.53
C GLY A 562 35.09 31.43 7.40
N SER A 563 35.37 32.66 7.83
CA SER A 563 34.48 33.81 7.67
C SER A 563 34.39 34.30 6.22
N HIS A 564 33.37 35.09 5.91
CA HIS A 564 33.21 35.68 4.57
C HIS A 564 34.48 36.42 4.08
N ASP A 565 35.04 37.26 4.92
CA ASP A 565 36.19 38.08 4.56
C ASP A 565 37.46 37.25 4.36
N GLU A 566 37.68 36.24 5.20
CA GLU A 566 38.80 35.30 5.06
C GLU A 566 38.71 34.51 3.76
N LEU A 567 37.52 33.97 3.43
CA LEU A 567 37.31 33.15 2.22
C LEU A 567 37.40 34.01 0.94
N MET A 568 36.93 35.25 0.98
CA MET A 568 37.10 36.18 -0.14
C MET A 568 38.56 36.55 -0.35
N ALA A 569 39.34 36.75 0.73
CA ALA A 569 40.77 37.05 0.64
C ALA A 569 41.61 35.87 0.12
N LYS A 570 41.21 34.63 0.39
CA LYS A 570 41.85 33.42 -0.12
C LYS A 570 41.78 33.26 -1.66
N GLY A 571 40.82 33.90 -2.32
CA GLY A 571 40.65 33.82 -3.78
C GLY A 571 40.29 32.45 -4.33
N GLY A 572 39.69 31.57 -3.50
CA GLY A 572 39.47 30.17 -3.78
C GLY A 572 38.13 29.83 -4.43
N PHE A 573 37.65 28.62 -4.14
CA PHE A 573 36.38 28.12 -4.68
C PHE A 573 35.19 28.97 -4.21
N TYR A 574 35.20 29.42 -2.94
CA TYR A 574 34.16 30.29 -2.39
C TYR A 574 34.03 31.60 -3.19
N GLN A 575 35.11 32.30 -3.45
CA GLN A 575 35.09 33.56 -4.21
C GLN A 575 34.51 33.35 -5.61
N ASN A 576 34.91 32.25 -6.28
CA ASN A 576 34.38 31.91 -7.61
C ASN A 576 32.86 31.63 -7.55
N LEU A 577 32.41 30.87 -6.55
CA LEU A 577 30.99 30.56 -6.33
C LEU A 577 30.19 31.85 -6.04
N TYR A 578 30.70 32.69 -5.15
CA TYR A 578 30.13 33.99 -4.78
C TYR A 578 29.97 34.88 -6.01
N ASN A 579 31.02 35.07 -6.79
CA ASN A 579 31.00 35.91 -7.99
C ASN A 579 30.07 35.38 -9.07
N SER A 580 29.99 34.05 -9.23
CA SER A 580 29.14 33.44 -10.26
C SER A 580 27.65 33.46 -9.92
N GLN A 581 27.29 33.36 -8.65
CA GLN A 581 25.89 33.32 -8.21
C GLN A 581 25.31 34.67 -7.84
N PHE A 582 26.10 35.58 -7.30
CA PHE A 582 25.58 36.77 -6.67
C PHE A 582 26.04 38.11 -7.31
N VAL A 583 27.16 38.14 -8.04
CA VAL A 583 27.63 39.37 -8.67
C VAL A 583 27.02 39.59 -10.07
N LYS A 584 26.59 38.55 -10.78
CA LYS A 584 25.92 38.67 -12.10
C LYS A 584 24.50 39.23 -12.07
N VAL A 585 23.93 39.45 -10.89
CA VAL A 585 22.58 40.09 -10.73
C VAL A 585 22.65 41.60 -10.60
N ALA A 586 23.85 42.18 -10.61
CA ALA A 586 24.08 43.60 -10.42
C ALA A 586 24.43 44.39 -11.71
N GLU A 587 24.41 43.74 -12.90
CA GLU A 587 24.43 44.35 -14.22
C GLU A 587 23.03 44.13 -14.90
#